data_458d47ed17323aebc2bb2dca715f3eab
#
_entry.id   458d47ed17323aebc2bb2dca715f3eab
#
_cell.length_a   1.000
_cell.length_b   1.000
_cell.length_c   1.000
_cell.angle_alpha   90.00
_cell.angle_beta   90.00
_cell.angle_gamma   90.00
#
_symmetry.space_group_name_H-M   'P 1'
#
loop_
_entity.id
_entity.type
_entity.pdbx_description
1 polymer ?
#
loop_
_entity_poly.entity_id
_entity_poly.type
_entity_poly.pdbx_seq_one_letter_code
_entity_poly.pdbx_strand_id
1 'polypeptide(L)'
;MARILCLGDSITDCGRLFSADPLGKGYVKQLSCLLHNTDHRFSIENRGIDGFTLERLLQNTDFWLESSDPDIVTVLIGINDVGIMMNTRRSSAQQQDLMNKFVTRYELLAKKLSCTNSRKRKLYFLEPFVFPWPRCYASWAPLLSQMSVHIKKISQDHGAVFLPLQNDLDQEAAR
;
A
#
# COMPACT_ATOMS: atom_id res chain seq x y z
N MET A 1 -16.31 3.21 17.78
CA MET A 1 -14.98 2.60 17.58
C MET A 1 -14.64 2.72 16.09
N ALA A 2 -13.54 3.40 15.75
CA ALA A 2 -13.17 3.56 14.35
C ALA A 2 -12.44 2.31 13.84
N ARG A 3 -12.80 1.84 12.65
CA ARG A 3 -12.23 0.63 12.03
C ARG A 3 -11.21 1.02 10.98
N ILE A 4 -10.00 0.51 11.12
CA ILE A 4 -8.89 0.75 10.21
C ILE A 4 -8.61 -0.53 9.44
N LEU A 5 -8.61 -0.46 8.11
CA LEU A 5 -8.26 -1.54 7.21
C LEU A 5 -6.93 -1.24 6.54
N CYS A 6 -5.94 -2.10 6.75
CA CYS A 6 -4.62 -1.98 6.14
C CYS A 6 -4.50 -2.93 4.95
N LEU A 7 -4.45 -2.38 3.74
CA LEU A 7 -4.31 -3.11 2.48
C LEU A 7 -2.87 -3.04 1.97
N GLY A 8 -2.35 -4.14 1.42
CA GLY A 8 -1.01 -4.13 0.85
C GLY A 8 -0.47 -5.51 0.51
N ASP A 9 0.84 -5.56 0.34
CA ASP A 9 1.61 -6.75 -0.01
C ASP A 9 2.33 -7.36 1.23
N SER A 10 3.49 -7.99 1.00
CA SER A 10 4.32 -8.61 2.04
C SER A 10 4.78 -7.65 3.14
N ILE A 11 4.96 -6.37 2.83
CA ILE A 11 5.36 -5.34 3.81
C ILE A 11 4.22 -5.12 4.81
N THR A 12 2.99 -5.13 4.34
CA THR A 12 1.79 -5.02 5.18
C THR A 12 1.48 -6.34 5.88
N ASP A 13 1.56 -7.48 5.18
CA ASP A 13 1.36 -8.84 5.76
C ASP A 13 2.33 -9.11 6.91
N CYS A 14 3.60 -8.90 6.67
CA CYS A 14 4.71 -9.10 7.61
C CYS A 14 4.58 -10.38 8.47
N GLY A 15 4.35 -11.50 7.77
CA GLY A 15 4.23 -12.82 8.37
C GLY A 15 2.91 -13.11 9.09
N ARG A 16 1.89 -12.28 8.91
CA ARG A 16 0.56 -12.44 9.51
C ARG A 16 -0.06 -13.81 9.19
N LEU A 17 0.06 -14.26 7.95
CA LEU A 17 -0.52 -15.53 7.50
C LEU A 17 0.08 -16.77 8.22
N PHE A 18 1.28 -16.62 8.81
CA PHE A 18 2.00 -17.68 9.52
C PHE A 18 2.16 -17.38 11.01
N SER A 19 1.39 -16.44 11.55
CA SER A 19 1.46 -16.01 12.95
C SER A 19 0.13 -16.23 13.65
N ALA A 20 0.19 -16.49 14.96
CA ALA A 20 -1.01 -16.44 15.81
C ALA A 20 -1.55 -15.00 15.98
N ASP A 21 -0.72 -13.98 15.77
CA ASP A 21 -1.14 -12.59 15.79
C ASP A 21 -1.70 -12.18 14.40
N PRO A 22 -2.98 -11.84 14.30
CA PRO A 22 -3.62 -11.48 13.04
C PRO A 22 -3.11 -10.16 12.44
N LEU A 23 -2.31 -9.39 13.18
CA LEU A 23 -1.70 -8.14 12.71
C LEU A 23 -0.30 -8.34 12.10
N GLY A 24 0.30 -9.53 12.25
CA GLY A 24 1.66 -9.81 11.83
C GLY A 24 2.70 -9.19 12.77
N LYS A 25 3.93 -9.01 12.26
CA LYS A 25 5.08 -8.52 13.06
C LYS A 25 5.60 -7.15 12.59
N GLY A 26 4.93 -6.52 11.61
CA GLY A 26 5.36 -5.30 10.95
C GLY A 26 4.71 -4.03 11.49
N TYR A 27 4.68 -3.02 10.62
CA TYR A 27 4.17 -1.69 10.96
C TYR A 27 2.71 -1.68 11.41
N VAL A 28 1.87 -2.60 10.91
CA VAL A 28 0.45 -2.68 11.29
C VAL A 28 0.32 -3.02 12.78
N LYS A 29 1.14 -3.94 13.28
CA LYS A 29 1.19 -4.27 14.70
C LYS A 29 1.66 -3.10 15.54
N GLN A 30 2.72 -2.41 15.10
CA GLN A 30 3.25 -1.24 15.81
C GLN A 30 2.23 -0.10 15.83
N LEU A 31 1.55 0.18 14.71
CA LEU A 31 0.47 1.15 14.64
C LEU A 31 -0.65 0.82 15.63
N SER A 32 -1.05 -0.45 15.72
CA SER A 32 -2.04 -0.90 16.70
C SER A 32 -1.61 -0.60 18.13
N CYS A 33 -0.37 -0.89 18.49
CA CYS A 33 0.17 -0.61 19.83
C CYS A 33 0.19 0.90 20.12
N LEU A 34 0.62 1.73 19.18
CA LEU A 34 0.66 3.18 19.34
C LEU A 34 -0.75 3.76 19.53
N LEU A 35 -1.71 3.33 18.74
CA LEU A 35 -3.10 3.80 18.85
C LEU A 35 -3.75 3.36 20.15
N HIS A 36 -3.51 2.13 20.62
CA HIS A 36 -4.02 1.66 21.91
C HIS A 36 -3.46 2.46 23.10
N ASN A 37 -2.22 2.95 22.99
CA ASN A 37 -1.62 3.79 24.03
C ASN A 37 -2.20 5.21 24.07
N THR A 38 -2.76 5.68 22.97
CA THR A 38 -3.31 7.05 22.85
C THR A 38 -4.84 7.09 22.92
N ASP A 39 -5.51 6.12 22.31
CA ASP A 39 -6.98 6.06 22.24
C ASP A 39 -7.45 4.61 21.99
N HIS A 40 -8.14 4.02 22.95
CA HIS A 40 -8.67 2.64 22.87
C HIS A 40 -9.87 2.47 21.89
N ARG A 41 -10.28 3.52 21.17
CA ARG A 41 -11.46 3.51 20.30
C ARG A 41 -11.15 3.08 18.86
N PHE A 42 -10.03 2.43 18.62
CA PHE A 42 -9.66 1.91 17.31
C PHE A 42 -9.64 0.38 17.28
N SER A 43 -10.06 -0.19 16.15
CA SER A 43 -9.75 -1.56 15.77
C SER A 43 -8.99 -1.55 14.44
N ILE A 44 -8.02 -2.44 14.30
CA ILE A 44 -7.18 -2.53 13.10
C ILE A 44 -7.29 -3.93 12.53
N GLU A 45 -7.44 -3.99 11.21
CA GLU A 45 -7.44 -5.23 10.43
C GLU A 45 -6.32 -5.18 9.39
N ASN A 46 -5.48 -6.22 9.39
CA ASN A 46 -4.41 -6.39 8.42
C ASN A 46 -4.87 -7.31 7.28
N ARG A 47 -4.93 -6.78 6.06
CA ARG A 47 -5.23 -7.52 4.82
C ARG A 47 -4.06 -7.50 3.83
N GLY A 48 -2.85 -7.31 4.33
CA GLY A 48 -1.64 -7.55 3.55
C GLY A 48 -1.53 -9.00 3.13
N ILE A 49 -1.05 -9.26 1.92
CA ILE A 49 -0.81 -10.61 1.41
C ILE A 49 0.51 -10.63 0.64
N ASP A 50 1.39 -11.55 1.00
CA ASP A 50 2.69 -11.71 0.37
C ASP A 50 2.58 -11.86 -1.16
N GLY A 51 3.45 -11.16 -1.90
CA GLY A 51 3.49 -11.20 -3.36
C GLY A 51 2.33 -10.49 -4.07
N PHE A 52 1.43 -9.80 -3.35
CA PHE A 52 0.33 -9.10 -4.02
C PHE A 52 0.83 -7.95 -4.88
N THR A 53 0.26 -7.88 -6.07
CA THR A 53 0.28 -6.72 -6.97
C THR A 53 -0.99 -5.91 -6.79
N LEU A 54 -1.00 -4.70 -7.33
CA LEU A 54 -2.19 -3.85 -7.35
C LEU A 54 -3.40 -4.54 -7.99
N GLU A 55 -3.17 -5.32 -9.05
CA GLU A 55 -4.25 -6.09 -9.71
C GLU A 55 -4.92 -7.07 -8.77
N ARG A 56 -4.12 -7.88 -8.05
CA ARG A 56 -4.65 -8.85 -7.07
C ARG A 56 -5.33 -8.16 -5.89
N LEU A 57 -4.78 -7.05 -5.43
CA LEU A 57 -5.39 -6.27 -4.36
C LEU A 57 -6.76 -5.73 -4.79
N LEU A 58 -6.85 -5.18 -6.01
CA LEU A 58 -8.09 -4.64 -6.55
C LEU A 58 -9.19 -5.72 -6.70
N GLN A 59 -8.83 -6.94 -7.10
CA GLN A 59 -9.77 -8.06 -7.22
C GLN A 59 -10.41 -8.46 -5.87
N ASN A 60 -9.72 -8.25 -4.75
CA ASN A 60 -10.19 -8.63 -3.43
C ASN A 60 -10.83 -7.45 -2.64
N THR A 61 -10.72 -6.23 -3.17
CA THR A 61 -11.09 -5.01 -2.45
C THR A 61 -12.58 -5.00 -2.04
N ASP A 62 -13.49 -5.38 -2.93
CA ASP A 62 -14.93 -5.33 -2.65
C ASP A 62 -15.29 -6.26 -1.47
N PHE A 63 -14.79 -7.50 -1.48
CA PHE A 63 -14.99 -8.46 -0.40
C PHE A 63 -14.48 -7.93 0.95
N TRP A 64 -13.31 -7.30 0.97
CA TRP A 64 -12.76 -6.75 2.21
C TRP A 64 -13.54 -5.52 2.71
N LEU A 65 -13.99 -4.66 1.80
CA LEU A 65 -14.82 -3.52 2.16
C LEU A 65 -16.18 -3.92 2.73
N GLU A 66 -16.80 -4.94 2.14
CA GLU A 66 -18.09 -5.47 2.62
C GLU A 66 -17.95 -6.15 3.99
N SER A 67 -16.89 -6.94 4.19
CA SER A 67 -16.66 -7.68 5.43
C SER A 67 -16.24 -6.80 6.60
N SER A 68 -15.44 -5.75 6.35
CA SER A 68 -14.86 -4.90 7.40
C SER A 68 -15.60 -3.59 7.61
N ASP A 69 -16.29 -3.05 6.58
CA ASP A 69 -16.94 -1.71 6.56
C ASP A 69 -16.07 -0.65 7.26
N PRO A 70 -14.84 -0.36 6.77
CA PRO A 70 -13.86 0.45 7.47
C PRO A 70 -14.21 1.95 7.44
N ASP A 71 -13.77 2.68 8.48
CA ASP A 71 -13.78 4.15 8.52
C ASP A 71 -12.53 4.75 7.89
N ILE A 72 -11.42 4.02 8.01
CA ILE A 72 -10.10 4.43 7.55
C ILE A 72 -9.51 3.27 6.74
N VAL A 73 -8.95 3.57 5.57
CA VAL A 73 -8.21 2.59 4.76
C VAL A 73 -6.81 3.12 4.50
N THR A 74 -5.82 2.26 4.73
CA THR A 74 -4.43 2.51 4.32
C THR A 74 -4.06 1.57 3.19
N VAL A 75 -3.28 2.04 2.22
CA VAL A 75 -2.82 1.24 1.08
C VAL A 75 -1.31 1.41 0.92
N LEU A 76 -0.57 0.31 1.02
CA LEU A 76 0.85 0.24 0.69
C LEU A 76 1.06 -0.88 -0.33
N ILE A 77 1.17 -0.53 -1.61
CA ILE A 77 1.25 -1.48 -2.74
C ILE A 77 2.08 -0.89 -3.87
N GLY A 78 2.74 -1.75 -4.67
CA GLY A 78 3.43 -1.33 -5.88
C GLY A 78 4.82 -1.90 -6.06
N ILE A 79 5.50 -2.32 -4.98
CA ILE A 79 6.85 -2.89 -5.08
C ILE A 79 6.87 -4.15 -5.95
N ASN A 80 5.88 -5.03 -5.85
CA ASN A 80 5.78 -6.23 -6.67
C ASN A 80 5.42 -5.92 -8.12
N ASP A 81 4.64 -4.85 -8.36
CA ASP A 81 4.35 -4.37 -9.72
C ASP A 81 5.65 -3.88 -10.39
N VAL A 82 6.50 -3.12 -9.67
CA VAL A 82 7.83 -2.74 -10.15
C VAL A 82 8.71 -3.97 -10.36
N GLY A 83 8.68 -4.94 -9.46
CA GLY A 83 9.40 -6.21 -9.62
C GLY A 83 9.04 -6.92 -10.93
N ILE A 84 7.76 -6.95 -11.31
CA ILE A 84 7.31 -7.48 -12.60
C ILE A 84 7.85 -6.65 -13.77
N MET A 85 7.91 -5.32 -13.65
CA MET A 85 8.47 -4.45 -14.69
C MET A 85 9.96 -4.68 -14.89
N MET A 86 10.71 -4.96 -13.83
CA MET A 86 12.17 -5.06 -13.83
C MET A 86 12.69 -6.48 -14.12
N ASN A 87 12.05 -7.52 -13.55
CA ASN A 87 12.57 -8.90 -13.59
C ASN A 87 12.33 -9.65 -14.90
N THR A 88 11.59 -9.09 -15.81
CA THR A 88 11.37 -9.67 -17.13
C THR A 88 12.05 -8.78 -18.15
N ARG A 89 12.85 -9.32 -19.04
CA ARG A 89 13.61 -8.60 -20.09
C ARG A 89 12.73 -7.70 -20.98
N ARG A 90 11.99 -6.78 -20.36
CA ARG A 90 11.06 -5.87 -21.02
C ARG A 90 11.76 -4.64 -21.54
N SER A 91 11.33 -4.19 -22.71
CA SER A 91 11.76 -2.91 -23.26
C SER A 91 11.17 -1.74 -22.42
N SER A 92 11.77 -0.56 -22.51
CA SER A 92 11.26 0.65 -21.86
C SER A 92 9.80 0.95 -22.23
N ALA A 93 9.41 0.67 -23.49
CA ALA A 93 8.02 0.83 -23.93
C ALA A 93 7.06 -0.12 -23.19
N GLN A 94 7.47 -1.38 -22.98
CA GLN A 94 6.68 -2.34 -22.21
C GLN A 94 6.59 -1.99 -20.72
N GLN A 95 7.68 -1.46 -20.14
CA GLN A 95 7.67 -0.96 -18.76
C GLN A 95 6.69 0.22 -18.63
N GLN A 96 6.70 1.15 -19.59
CA GLN A 96 5.78 2.27 -19.61
C GLN A 96 4.30 1.84 -19.77
N ASP A 97 4.02 0.84 -20.61
CA ASP A 97 2.66 0.27 -20.74
C ASP A 97 2.17 -0.34 -19.41
N LEU A 98 3.04 -1.05 -18.70
CA LEU A 98 2.71 -1.60 -17.38
C LEU A 98 2.51 -0.50 -16.34
N MET A 99 3.31 0.56 -16.37
CA MET A 99 3.10 1.73 -15.51
C MET A 99 1.75 2.40 -15.79
N ASN A 100 1.38 2.59 -17.05
CA ASN A 100 0.08 3.14 -17.43
C ASN A 100 -1.09 2.26 -16.93
N LYS A 101 -0.95 0.94 -17.03
CA LYS A 101 -1.93 -0.01 -16.48
C LYS A 101 -2.00 0.07 -14.96
N PHE A 102 -0.86 0.22 -14.29
CA PHE A 102 -0.82 0.43 -12.84
C PHE A 102 -1.58 1.71 -12.46
N VAL A 103 -1.32 2.82 -13.12
CA VAL A 103 -1.99 4.10 -12.87
C VAL A 103 -3.51 3.96 -13.03
N THR A 104 -3.96 3.37 -14.15
CA THR A 104 -5.41 3.16 -14.39
C THR A 104 -6.05 2.30 -13.30
N ARG A 105 -5.37 1.25 -12.85
CA ARG A 105 -5.86 0.38 -11.77
C ARG A 105 -5.86 1.08 -10.42
N TYR A 106 -4.87 1.94 -10.16
CA TYR A 106 -4.81 2.68 -8.90
C TYR A 106 -5.92 3.74 -8.82
N GLU A 107 -6.25 4.39 -9.93
CA GLU A 107 -7.42 5.26 -10.06
C GLU A 107 -8.72 4.50 -9.76
N LEU A 108 -8.87 3.29 -10.30
CA LEU A 108 -10.03 2.45 -10.04
C LEU A 108 -10.11 2.05 -8.57
N LEU A 109 -8.96 1.68 -7.95
CA LEU A 109 -8.87 1.38 -6.53
C LEU A 109 -9.28 2.60 -5.68
N ALA A 110 -8.71 3.77 -5.95
CA ALA A 110 -9.01 5.00 -5.23
C ALA A 110 -10.51 5.33 -5.30
N LYS A 111 -11.11 5.20 -6.48
CA LYS A 111 -12.56 5.37 -6.68
C LYS A 111 -13.37 4.39 -5.84
N LYS A 112 -13.04 3.09 -5.87
CA LYS A 112 -13.74 2.06 -5.07
C LYS A 112 -13.63 2.33 -3.58
N LEU A 113 -12.45 2.72 -3.10
CA LEU A 113 -12.22 3.02 -1.70
C LEU A 113 -12.96 4.28 -1.24
N SER A 114 -13.11 5.29 -2.10
CA SER A 114 -13.79 6.56 -1.79
C SER A 114 -15.31 6.42 -1.72
N CYS A 115 -15.89 5.49 -2.50
CA CYS A 115 -17.33 5.32 -2.61
C CYS A 115 -17.87 4.50 -1.44
N THR A 116 -18.75 5.08 -0.64
CA THR A 116 -19.59 4.36 0.32
C THR A 116 -21.04 4.75 0.15
N ASN A 117 -21.95 3.88 0.54
CA ASN A 117 -23.38 4.14 0.46
C ASN A 117 -23.87 5.18 1.48
N SER A 118 -23.06 5.57 2.49
CA SER A 118 -23.55 6.40 3.60
C SER A 118 -22.52 7.31 4.28
N ARG A 119 -21.21 7.09 4.10
CA ARG A 119 -20.16 7.93 4.74
C ARG A 119 -18.86 7.99 3.95
N LYS A 120 -18.14 9.10 4.07
CA LYS A 120 -16.83 9.29 3.45
C LYS A 120 -15.77 8.60 4.30
N ARG A 121 -15.03 7.64 3.71
CA ARG A 121 -13.85 7.01 4.34
C ARG A 121 -12.67 7.97 4.32
N LYS A 122 -11.80 7.87 5.32
CA LYS A 122 -10.48 8.51 5.29
C LYS A 122 -9.49 7.55 4.60
N LEU A 123 -8.83 8.03 3.55
CA LEU A 123 -7.89 7.25 2.77
C LEU A 123 -6.47 7.75 2.98
N TYR A 124 -5.54 6.82 3.19
CA TYR A 124 -4.11 7.06 3.29
C TYR A 124 -3.39 6.17 2.29
N PHE A 125 -2.73 6.78 1.31
CA PHE A 125 -1.93 6.08 0.33
C PHE A 125 -0.45 6.26 0.69
N LEU A 126 0.20 5.16 1.05
CA LEU A 126 1.58 5.13 1.47
C LEU A 126 2.47 4.97 0.24
N GLU A 127 3.57 5.70 0.23
CA GLU A 127 4.57 5.61 -0.82
C GLU A 127 5.19 4.21 -0.85
N PRO A 128 5.15 3.47 -1.99
CA PRO A 128 5.95 2.27 -2.15
C PRO A 128 7.44 2.65 -2.17
N PHE A 129 8.24 1.88 -1.45
CA PHE A 129 9.66 2.20 -1.23
C PHE A 129 10.55 0.99 -1.49
N VAL A 130 11.84 1.24 -1.62
CA VAL A 130 12.86 0.22 -1.75
C VAL A 130 14.11 0.61 -0.95
N PHE A 131 14.74 -0.36 -0.31
CA PHE A 131 16.07 -0.18 0.25
C PHE A 131 17.14 -0.43 -0.81
N PRO A 132 18.32 0.26 -0.74
CA PRO A 132 19.40 0.08 -1.69
C PRO A 132 20.11 -1.30 -1.56
N TRP A 133 19.71 -2.09 -0.58
CA TRP A 133 20.21 -3.43 -0.32
C TRP A 133 19.08 -4.44 -0.27
N PRO A 134 19.25 -5.63 -0.91
CA PRO A 134 20.35 -6.01 -1.82
C PRO A 134 20.47 -5.08 -3.03
N ARG A 135 21.68 -4.91 -3.57
CA ARG A 135 21.97 -3.98 -4.70
C ARG A 135 21.08 -4.17 -5.94
N CYS A 136 20.55 -5.38 -6.15
CA CYS A 136 19.63 -5.62 -7.27
C CYS A 136 18.36 -4.74 -7.20
N TYR A 137 17.94 -4.31 -6.03
CA TYR A 137 16.78 -3.44 -5.87
C TYR A 137 17.09 -1.95 -6.10
N ALA A 138 18.34 -1.53 -6.04
CA ALA A 138 18.72 -0.14 -6.31
C ALA A 138 18.28 0.33 -7.71
N SER A 139 18.27 -0.59 -8.69
CA SER A 139 17.80 -0.30 -10.05
C SER A 139 16.28 -0.06 -10.16
N TRP A 140 15.51 -0.37 -9.12
CA TRP A 140 14.06 -0.19 -9.09
C TRP A 140 13.65 1.24 -8.72
N ALA A 141 14.54 1.97 -8.06
CA ALA A 141 14.26 3.31 -7.54
C ALA A 141 13.68 4.30 -8.57
N PRO A 142 14.15 4.37 -9.85
CA PRO A 142 13.55 5.27 -10.83
C PRO A 142 12.08 4.97 -11.13
N LEU A 143 11.71 3.69 -11.26
CA LEU A 143 10.30 3.31 -11.50
C LEU A 143 9.43 3.53 -10.27
N LEU A 144 9.96 3.27 -9.07
CA LEU A 144 9.25 3.57 -7.82
C LEU A 144 9.02 5.07 -7.65
N SER A 145 10.01 5.90 -7.95
CA SER A 145 9.87 7.36 -7.93
C SER A 145 8.78 7.83 -8.89
N GLN A 146 8.76 7.30 -10.12
CA GLN A 146 7.71 7.60 -11.10
C GLN A 146 6.33 7.15 -10.58
N MET A 147 6.24 5.94 -10.03
CA MET A 147 5.01 5.40 -9.44
C MET A 147 4.51 6.27 -8.28
N SER A 148 5.41 6.70 -7.40
CA SER A 148 5.12 7.58 -6.27
C SER A 148 4.50 8.91 -6.71
N VAL A 149 5.01 9.52 -7.78
CA VAL A 149 4.43 10.75 -8.37
C VAL A 149 2.98 10.51 -8.81
N HIS A 150 2.70 9.39 -9.46
CA HIS A 150 1.34 9.04 -9.87
C HIS A 150 0.42 8.81 -8.68
N ILE A 151 0.86 8.03 -7.68
CA ILE A 151 0.06 7.78 -6.46
C ILE A 151 -0.25 9.08 -5.74
N LYS A 152 0.73 9.98 -5.61
CA LYS A 152 0.55 11.30 -4.99
C LYS A 152 -0.50 12.12 -5.72
N LYS A 153 -0.46 12.14 -7.06
CA LYS A 153 -1.48 12.84 -7.86
C LYS A 153 -2.87 12.23 -7.65
N ILE A 154 -2.99 10.91 -7.75
CA ILE A 154 -4.26 10.19 -7.52
C ILE A 154 -4.79 10.48 -6.10
N SER A 155 -3.92 10.54 -5.09
CA SER A 155 -4.31 10.90 -3.73
C SER A 155 -4.99 12.27 -3.69
N GLN A 156 -4.41 13.26 -4.34
CA GLN A 156 -4.96 14.61 -4.42
C GLN A 156 -6.33 14.63 -5.13
N ASP A 157 -6.42 13.94 -6.28
CA ASP A 157 -7.63 13.90 -7.10
C ASP A 157 -8.80 13.22 -6.37
N HIS A 158 -8.53 12.27 -5.45
CA HIS A 158 -9.52 11.54 -4.67
C HIS A 158 -9.68 12.01 -3.20
N GLY A 159 -9.00 13.07 -2.80
CA GLY A 159 -9.04 13.60 -1.43
C GLY A 159 -8.47 12.63 -0.39
N ALA A 160 -7.54 11.78 -0.80
CA ALA A 160 -6.74 10.92 0.09
C ALA A 160 -5.49 11.66 0.58
N VAL A 161 -4.94 11.20 1.70
CA VAL A 161 -3.65 11.67 2.22
C VAL A 161 -2.55 10.79 1.62
N PHE A 162 -1.58 11.42 0.94
CA PHE A 162 -0.35 10.73 0.54
C PHE A 162 0.67 10.80 1.67
N LEU A 163 1.25 9.66 2.06
CA LEU A 163 2.30 9.56 3.06
C LEU A 163 3.62 9.20 2.36
N PRO A 164 4.55 10.17 2.21
CA PRO A 164 5.88 9.88 1.69
C PRO A 164 6.66 9.04 2.70
N LEU A 165 7.41 8.04 2.22
CA LEU A 165 8.17 7.12 3.07
C LEU A 165 9.63 7.00 2.66
N GLN A 166 9.96 7.09 1.36
CA GLN A 166 11.30 6.77 0.87
C GLN A 166 12.40 7.60 1.55
N ASN A 167 12.21 8.92 1.62
CA ASN A 167 13.23 9.80 2.20
C ASN A 167 13.47 9.53 3.69
N ASP A 168 12.39 9.30 4.46
CA ASP A 168 12.51 9.05 5.90
C ASP A 168 13.21 7.71 6.16
N LEU A 169 12.88 6.68 5.36
CA LEU A 169 13.50 5.37 5.46
C LEU A 169 14.97 5.39 5.02
N ASP A 170 15.33 6.15 3.99
CA ASP A 170 16.72 6.33 3.58
C ASP A 170 17.55 7.02 4.66
N GLN A 171 17.00 8.01 5.35
CA GLN A 171 17.66 8.68 6.47
C GLN A 171 17.87 7.76 7.67
N GLU A 172 16.88 6.94 8.01
CA GLU A 172 17.01 5.97 9.10
C GLU A 172 18.00 4.84 8.74
N ALA A 173 18.01 4.38 7.49
CA ALA A 173 18.96 3.36 7.04
C ALA A 173 20.43 3.84 6.98
N ALA A 174 20.65 5.15 6.96
CA ALA A 174 21.98 5.76 6.96
C ALA A 174 22.58 6.02 8.37
N ARG A 175 21.78 5.81 9.42
CA ARG A 175 22.19 5.95 10.84
C ARG A 175 22.81 4.68 11.35
#